data_8a19606dd02f69a5cad1121bd740190d
#
_entry.id   8a19606dd02f69a5cad1121bd740190d
#
_cell.length_a   1.000
_cell.length_b   1.000
_cell.length_c   1.000
_cell.angle_alpha   90.00
_cell.angle_beta   90.00
_cell.angle_gamma   90.00
#
_symmetry.space_group_name_H-M   'P 1'
#
loop_
_entity.id
_entity.type
_entity.pdbx_description
1 polymer ?
#
loop_
_entity_poly.entity_id
_entity_poly.type
_entity_poly.pdbx_seq_one_letter_code
_entity_poly.pdbx_strand_id
1 'polypeptide(L)'
;DWVTRMIKDNQKVFNRLLVIIDALITAASFVLAYYIKFYILNDGPGIGVLPVQDYYMLLPFIVPGYMFLYYRCSVYSPKRTVRRRHEIYSILQANTIGLAALIIILYMIIREINFSRSVMAIFYVLNVFLTSVFRIIMRKALRSIRKKGYNLKHILLVGYSRAAEEYIDRILSNPQWGYVVCGILDEHIPGGTTYKGVKVLGTLGNLEYILPENKLDEIAITLSLKDYDYLEGVVAVSYTHLTLPTNREV
;
A
#
# COMPACT_ATOMS: atom_id res chain seq x y z
N ASP A 1 3.54 20.00 -12.60
CA ASP A 1 2.96 18.69 -12.47
C ASP A 1 3.92 17.52 -12.65
N TRP A 2 5.22 17.79 -12.38
CA TRP A 2 6.28 16.79 -12.40
C TRP A 2 6.07 15.68 -11.35
N VAL A 3 5.62 16.03 -10.15
CA VAL A 3 5.33 15.09 -9.05
C VAL A 3 4.22 14.10 -9.41
N THR A 4 3.21 14.54 -10.13
CA THR A 4 2.05 13.71 -10.50
C THR A 4 2.39 12.68 -11.58
N ARG A 5 3.23 13.03 -12.54
CA ARG A 5 3.80 12.07 -13.52
C ARG A 5 4.70 11.05 -12.81
N MET A 6 5.55 11.51 -11.90
CA MET A 6 6.46 10.64 -11.15
C MET A 6 5.73 9.58 -10.31
N ILE A 7 4.56 9.93 -9.72
CA ILE A 7 3.79 8.98 -8.90
C ILE A 7 3.10 7.91 -9.76
N LYS A 8 2.69 8.24 -11.01
CA LYS A 8 2.05 7.27 -11.92
C LYS A 8 3.08 6.31 -12.53
N ASP A 9 4.18 6.86 -13.07
CA ASP A 9 5.18 6.09 -13.82
C ASP A 9 6.13 5.30 -12.91
N ASN A 10 6.20 5.63 -11.61
CA ASN A 10 7.15 5.03 -10.68
C ASN A 10 6.51 4.60 -9.34
N GLN A 11 5.54 3.70 -9.38
CA GLN A 11 5.00 3.10 -8.14
C GLN A 11 6.11 2.47 -7.28
N LYS A 12 7.18 1.95 -7.93
CA LYS A 12 8.37 1.44 -7.23
C LYS A 12 9.12 2.53 -6.46
N VAL A 13 9.27 3.73 -7.07
CA VAL A 13 9.92 4.87 -6.40
C VAL A 13 9.08 5.37 -5.23
N PHE A 14 7.77 5.47 -5.41
CA PHE A 14 6.86 5.84 -4.32
C PHE A 14 6.93 4.87 -3.15
N ASN A 15 6.94 3.55 -3.42
CA ASN A 15 7.07 2.54 -2.37
C ASN A 15 8.43 2.64 -1.65
N ARG A 16 9.53 2.87 -2.39
CA ARG A 16 10.86 3.10 -1.77
C ARG A 16 10.86 4.33 -0.86
N LEU A 17 10.22 5.41 -1.30
CA LEU A 17 10.10 6.64 -0.52
C LEU A 17 9.31 6.41 0.77
N LEU A 18 8.22 5.63 0.72
CA LEU A 18 7.47 5.22 1.91
C LEU A 18 8.33 4.43 2.88
N VAL A 19 9.15 3.48 2.40
CA VAL A 19 10.07 2.71 3.25
C VAL A 19 11.09 3.64 3.94
N ILE A 20 11.65 4.60 3.23
CA ILE A 20 12.61 5.57 3.80
C ILE A 20 11.93 6.41 4.90
N ILE A 21 10.71 6.89 4.65
CA ILE A 21 9.99 7.69 5.65
C ILE A 21 9.63 6.85 6.88
N ASP A 22 9.18 5.60 6.70
CA ASP A 22 8.91 4.70 7.82
C ASP A 22 10.18 4.39 8.63
N ALA A 23 11.32 4.23 7.96
CA ALA A 23 12.62 4.08 8.61
C ALA A 23 12.98 5.30 9.47
N LEU A 24 12.78 6.50 8.93
CA LEU A 24 12.99 7.75 9.68
C LEU A 24 12.03 7.89 10.86
N ILE A 25 10.74 7.54 10.68
CA ILE A 25 9.75 7.56 11.75
C ILE A 25 10.16 6.59 12.85
N THR A 26 10.57 5.37 12.51
CA THR A 26 10.99 4.34 13.47
C THR A 26 12.22 4.80 14.25
N ALA A 27 13.24 5.34 13.56
CA ALA A 27 14.43 5.87 14.19
C ALA A 27 14.10 7.06 15.12
N ALA A 28 13.33 8.01 14.63
CA ALA A 28 12.89 9.17 15.42
C ALA A 28 12.06 8.77 16.64
N SER A 29 11.14 7.80 16.50
CA SER A 29 10.32 7.29 17.60
C SER A 29 11.18 6.66 18.69
N PHE A 30 12.22 5.93 18.31
CA PHE A 30 13.11 5.29 19.27
C PHE A 30 13.96 6.32 20.04
N VAL A 31 14.53 7.29 19.32
CA VAL A 31 15.30 8.39 19.92
C VAL A 31 14.41 9.26 20.81
N LEU A 32 13.22 9.64 20.33
CA LEU A 32 12.27 10.41 21.13
C LEU A 32 11.82 9.67 22.39
N ALA A 33 11.63 8.35 22.34
CA ALA A 33 11.28 7.55 23.49
C ALA A 33 12.34 7.64 24.61
N TYR A 34 13.63 7.64 24.23
CA TYR A 34 14.72 7.86 25.17
C TYR A 34 14.62 9.24 25.83
N TYR A 35 14.49 10.31 25.04
CA TYR A 35 14.42 11.68 25.55
C TYR A 35 13.18 11.90 26.41
N ILE A 36 12.01 11.38 26.00
CA ILE A 36 10.80 11.49 26.82
C ILE A 36 10.99 10.80 28.16
N LYS A 37 11.58 9.60 28.20
CA LYS A 37 11.78 8.88 29.45
C LYS A 37 12.72 9.58 30.40
N PHE A 38 13.87 10.04 29.90
CA PHE A 38 14.95 10.52 30.77
C PHE A 38 14.96 12.03 31.03
N TYR A 39 14.38 12.83 30.13
CA TYR A 39 14.36 14.29 30.28
C TYR A 39 12.99 14.89 30.55
N ILE A 40 11.91 14.17 30.25
CA ILE A 40 10.54 14.68 30.49
C ILE A 40 9.91 13.98 31.70
N LEU A 41 10.04 12.65 31.80
CA LEU A 41 9.42 11.86 32.86
C LEU A 41 10.34 11.65 34.09
N ASN A 42 11.64 11.77 33.95
CA ASN A 42 12.62 11.73 35.03
C ASN A 42 13.59 12.91 34.87
N ASP A 43 14.10 13.44 35.94
CA ASP A 43 15.03 14.58 35.97
C ASP A 43 16.45 14.21 35.49
N GLY A 44 16.57 13.56 34.36
CA GLY A 44 17.82 13.14 33.75
C GLY A 44 18.19 11.67 33.95
N PRO A 45 19.25 11.19 33.30
CA PRO A 45 19.77 9.86 33.47
C PRO A 45 20.40 9.71 34.84
N GLY A 46 19.75 8.98 35.75
CA GLY A 46 20.29 8.67 37.08
C GLY A 46 21.42 7.64 37.06
N ILE A 47 22.02 7.37 38.23
CA ILE A 47 23.08 6.38 38.40
C ILE A 47 22.53 4.98 37.97
N GLY A 48 23.26 4.29 37.08
CA GLY A 48 22.90 2.96 36.56
C GLY A 48 22.02 2.96 35.30
N VAL A 49 21.79 4.12 34.69
CA VAL A 49 21.13 4.25 33.40
C VAL A 49 22.17 4.20 32.28
N LEU A 50 21.86 3.45 31.24
CA LEU A 50 22.71 3.36 30.04
C LEU A 50 22.84 4.71 29.34
N PRO A 51 24.04 5.08 28.88
CA PRO A 51 24.24 6.28 28.10
C PRO A 51 23.48 6.23 26.78
N VAL A 52 23.14 7.38 26.25
CA VAL A 52 22.40 7.50 24.98
C VAL A 52 23.09 6.80 23.81
N GLN A 53 24.42 6.68 23.85
CA GLN A 53 25.22 6.02 22.83
C GLN A 53 24.85 4.55 22.66
N ASP A 54 24.56 3.82 23.74
CA ASP A 54 24.18 2.42 23.71
C ASP A 54 22.80 2.23 23.06
N TYR A 55 21.89 3.20 23.24
CA TYR A 55 20.61 3.20 22.52
C TYR A 55 20.81 3.46 21.03
N TYR A 56 21.72 4.35 20.64
CA TYR A 56 22.00 4.59 19.21
C TYR A 56 22.62 3.38 18.51
N MET A 57 23.41 2.57 19.22
CA MET A 57 23.96 1.32 18.68
C MET A 57 22.88 0.29 18.29
N LEU A 58 21.67 0.39 18.83
CA LEU A 58 20.55 -0.49 18.46
C LEU A 58 19.85 -0.06 17.16
N LEU A 59 19.95 1.20 16.74
CA LEU A 59 19.24 1.70 15.57
C LEU A 59 19.54 0.93 14.27
N PRO A 60 20.80 0.56 13.94
CA PRO A 60 21.14 -0.23 12.78
C PRO A 60 20.46 -1.62 12.74
N PHE A 61 20.01 -2.14 13.88
CA PHE A 61 19.31 -3.41 13.99
C PHE A 61 17.79 -3.21 14.06
N ILE A 62 17.32 -2.23 14.84
CA ILE A 62 15.89 -1.95 15.00
C ILE A 62 15.27 -1.51 13.67
N VAL A 63 15.87 -0.52 12.99
CA VAL A 63 15.27 0.05 11.79
C VAL A 63 15.10 -0.98 10.67
N PRO A 64 16.13 -1.74 10.25
CA PRO A 64 15.95 -2.77 9.23
C PRO A 64 15.01 -3.90 9.68
N GLY A 65 15.04 -4.28 10.97
CA GLY A 65 14.14 -5.28 11.53
C GLY A 65 12.66 -4.87 11.40
N TYR A 66 12.33 -3.62 11.75
CA TYR A 66 10.97 -3.10 11.57
C TYR A 66 10.59 -2.96 10.09
N MET A 67 11.51 -2.55 9.21
CA MET A 67 11.23 -2.49 7.76
C MET A 67 10.92 -3.87 7.19
N PHE A 68 11.66 -4.90 7.63
CA PHE A 68 11.37 -6.29 7.28
C PHE A 68 9.99 -6.75 7.78
N LEU A 69 9.62 -6.43 9.02
CA LEU A 69 8.29 -6.74 9.56
C LEU A 69 7.17 -6.01 8.83
N TYR A 70 7.35 -4.74 8.49
CA TYR A 70 6.38 -3.97 7.71
C TYR A 70 6.17 -4.56 6.32
N TYR A 71 7.25 -5.01 5.68
CA TYR A 71 7.16 -5.74 4.42
C TYR A 71 6.40 -7.06 4.59
N ARG A 72 6.71 -7.86 5.62
CA ARG A 72 6.10 -9.17 5.91
C ARG A 72 4.63 -9.06 6.30
N CYS A 73 4.24 -8.02 7.02
CA CYS A 73 2.85 -7.72 7.38
C CYS A 73 2.08 -6.96 6.28
N SER A 74 2.61 -6.91 5.06
CA SER A 74 1.94 -6.30 3.90
C SER A 74 1.53 -4.83 4.11
N VAL A 75 2.31 -4.08 4.91
CA VAL A 75 2.08 -2.64 5.13
C VAL A 75 2.32 -1.82 3.86
N TYR A 76 3.19 -2.30 2.95
CA TYR A 76 3.54 -1.64 1.69
C TYR A 76 2.72 -2.10 0.49
N SER A 77 1.77 -3.03 0.66
CA SER A 77 0.93 -3.46 -0.46
C SER A 77 0.01 -2.33 -0.94
N PRO A 78 -0.20 -2.17 -2.26
CA PRO A 78 -1.03 -1.11 -2.81
C PRO A 78 -2.50 -1.32 -2.43
N LYS A 79 -3.00 -0.45 -1.55
CA LYS A 79 -4.36 -0.57 -0.97
C LYS A 79 -5.24 0.60 -1.40
N ARG A 80 -5.59 0.71 -2.72
CA ARG A 80 -6.48 1.79 -3.20
C ARG A 80 -7.89 1.66 -2.64
N THR A 81 -8.41 0.43 -2.57
CA THR A 81 -9.80 0.10 -2.20
C THR A 81 -9.96 -0.44 -0.78
N VAL A 82 -8.89 -0.89 -0.13
CA VAL A 82 -8.93 -1.53 1.18
C VAL A 82 -9.36 -0.56 2.30
N ARG A 83 -10.13 -1.09 3.25
CA ARG A 83 -10.60 -0.34 4.43
C ARG A 83 -9.43 0.09 5.32
N ARG A 84 -9.52 1.27 5.93
CA ARG A 84 -8.51 1.84 6.85
C ARG A 84 -8.14 0.91 8.01
N ARG A 85 -9.11 0.15 8.50
CA ARG A 85 -8.94 -0.77 9.64
C ARG A 85 -7.86 -1.81 9.40
N HIS A 86 -7.79 -2.39 8.19
CA HIS A 86 -6.77 -3.38 7.86
C HIS A 86 -5.35 -2.83 7.86
N GLU A 87 -5.17 -1.58 7.42
CA GLU A 87 -3.85 -0.93 7.41
C GLU A 87 -3.35 -0.68 8.84
N ILE A 88 -4.23 -0.13 9.71
CA ILE A 88 -3.90 0.09 11.11
C ILE A 88 -3.61 -1.23 11.82
N TYR A 89 -4.41 -2.27 11.54
CA TYR A 89 -4.17 -3.61 12.10
C TYR A 89 -2.81 -4.18 11.68
N SER A 90 -2.43 -4.07 10.41
CA SER A 90 -1.11 -4.51 9.92
C SER A 90 0.04 -3.77 10.61
N ILE A 91 -0.10 -2.45 10.84
CA ILE A 91 0.88 -1.64 11.57
C ILE A 91 0.97 -2.11 13.03
N LEU A 92 -0.16 -2.29 13.68
CA LEU A 92 -0.21 -2.74 15.07
C LEU A 92 0.42 -4.12 15.21
N GLN A 93 0.07 -5.07 14.35
CA GLN A 93 0.63 -6.41 14.33
C GLN A 93 2.15 -6.39 14.14
N ALA A 94 2.66 -5.65 13.16
CA ALA A 94 4.10 -5.55 12.91
C ALA A 94 4.85 -4.95 14.09
N ASN A 95 4.30 -3.90 14.70
CA ASN A 95 4.90 -3.25 15.87
C ASN A 95 4.88 -4.16 17.11
N THR A 96 3.82 -4.91 17.34
CA THR A 96 3.72 -5.85 18.46
C THR A 96 4.74 -6.99 18.32
N ILE A 97 4.84 -7.57 17.12
CA ILE A 97 5.85 -8.61 16.84
C ILE A 97 7.27 -8.02 16.99
N GLY A 98 7.51 -6.80 16.49
CA GLY A 98 8.79 -6.13 16.58
C GLY A 98 9.20 -5.83 18.03
N LEU A 99 8.25 -5.36 18.85
CA LEU A 99 8.50 -5.14 20.27
C LEU A 99 8.82 -6.46 20.99
N ALA A 100 8.05 -7.52 20.74
CA ALA A 100 8.29 -8.83 21.34
C ALA A 100 9.67 -9.38 20.95
N ALA A 101 10.04 -9.31 19.67
CA ALA A 101 11.35 -9.71 19.18
C ALA A 101 12.47 -8.87 19.82
N LEU A 102 12.31 -7.56 19.91
CA LEU A 102 13.27 -6.66 20.55
C LEU A 102 13.48 -7.00 22.03
N ILE A 103 12.40 -7.25 22.79
CA ILE A 103 12.48 -7.66 24.19
C ILE A 103 13.23 -8.99 24.30
N ILE A 104 12.90 -9.99 23.49
CA ILE A 104 13.58 -11.30 23.51
C ILE A 104 15.07 -11.13 23.22
N ILE A 105 15.45 -10.39 22.20
CA ILE A 105 16.85 -10.15 21.85
C ILE A 105 17.60 -9.46 22.98
N LEU A 106 17.04 -8.39 23.52
CA LEU A 106 17.69 -7.63 24.58
C LEU A 106 17.85 -8.41 25.88
N TYR A 107 16.84 -9.17 26.29
CA TYR A 107 16.87 -9.92 27.57
C TYR A 107 17.52 -11.30 27.48
N MET A 108 17.51 -11.96 26.30
CA MET A 108 18.12 -13.29 26.16
C MET A 108 19.55 -13.22 25.64
N ILE A 109 19.87 -12.29 24.76
CA ILE A 109 21.18 -12.23 24.10
C ILE A 109 22.10 -11.22 24.80
N ILE A 110 21.58 -10.05 25.18
CA ILE A 110 22.34 -8.94 25.76
C ILE A 110 22.07 -8.86 27.27
N ARG A 111 22.36 -9.95 28.00
CA ARG A 111 22.04 -10.09 29.44
C ARG A 111 22.70 -9.07 30.36
N GLU A 112 23.84 -8.52 29.94
CA GLU A 112 24.64 -7.62 30.78
C GLU A 112 24.16 -6.16 30.75
N ILE A 113 23.26 -5.80 29.81
CA ILE A 113 22.86 -4.41 29.59
C ILE A 113 21.39 -4.22 29.99
N ASN A 114 21.17 -3.40 31.02
CA ASN A 114 19.84 -3.10 31.55
C ASN A 114 19.14 -1.98 30.75
N PHE A 115 18.52 -2.32 29.63
CA PHE A 115 17.67 -1.37 28.89
C PHE A 115 16.38 -1.05 29.65
N SER A 116 15.98 0.23 29.62
CA SER A 116 14.75 0.67 30.30
C SER A 116 13.51 0.12 29.62
N ARG A 117 12.70 -0.65 30.35
CA ARG A 117 11.40 -1.18 29.89
C ARG A 117 10.45 -0.05 29.49
N SER A 118 10.50 1.08 30.21
CA SER A 118 9.66 2.25 29.90
C SER A 118 10.02 2.87 28.54
N VAL A 119 11.31 2.88 28.15
CA VAL A 119 11.71 3.35 26.81
C VAL A 119 11.10 2.48 25.74
N MET A 120 11.09 1.15 25.93
CA MET A 120 10.45 0.21 24.97
C MET A 120 8.95 0.43 24.84
N ALA A 121 8.26 0.64 25.98
CA ALA A 121 6.82 0.93 25.97
C ALA A 121 6.50 2.27 25.29
N ILE A 122 7.25 3.32 25.57
CA ILE A 122 7.09 4.65 24.96
C ILE A 122 7.40 4.55 23.45
N PHE A 123 8.46 3.86 23.07
CA PHE A 123 8.81 3.63 21.67
C PHE A 123 7.68 2.94 20.91
N TYR A 124 7.11 1.87 21.47
CA TYR A 124 5.98 1.16 20.85
C TYR A 124 4.80 2.10 20.58
N VAL A 125 4.38 2.85 21.61
CA VAL A 125 3.24 3.78 21.48
C VAL A 125 3.53 4.86 20.44
N LEU A 126 4.72 5.48 20.50
CA LEU A 126 5.13 6.52 19.56
C LEU A 126 5.21 5.99 18.13
N ASN A 127 5.82 4.83 17.93
CA ASN A 127 6.01 4.28 16.60
C ASN A 127 4.68 3.91 15.96
N VAL A 128 3.78 3.25 16.70
CA VAL A 128 2.41 2.95 16.22
C VAL A 128 1.65 4.24 15.91
N PHE A 129 1.72 5.23 16.79
CA PHE A 129 1.01 6.51 16.63
C PHE A 129 1.52 7.28 15.41
N LEU A 130 2.83 7.55 15.33
CA LEU A 130 3.42 8.36 14.26
C LEU A 130 3.27 7.68 12.89
N THR A 131 3.50 6.36 12.81
CA THR A 131 3.30 5.61 11.56
C THR A 131 1.83 5.64 11.13
N SER A 132 0.88 5.47 12.06
CA SER A 132 -0.55 5.51 11.75
C SER A 132 -0.99 6.89 11.29
N VAL A 133 -0.56 7.96 11.96
CA VAL A 133 -0.85 9.35 11.59
C VAL A 133 -0.29 9.65 10.20
N PHE A 134 0.97 9.30 9.95
CA PHE A 134 1.59 9.46 8.63
C PHE A 134 0.78 8.77 7.53
N ARG A 135 0.37 7.51 7.74
CA ARG A 135 -0.46 6.76 6.77
C ARG A 135 -1.81 7.43 6.53
N ILE A 136 -2.46 7.94 7.56
CA ILE A 136 -3.72 8.65 7.42
C ILE A 136 -3.55 9.93 6.58
N ILE A 137 -2.50 10.71 6.85
CA ILE A 137 -2.20 11.94 6.11
C ILE A 137 -1.90 11.61 4.64
N MET A 138 -1.01 10.65 4.37
CA MET A 138 -0.67 10.22 3.01
C MET A 138 -1.88 9.73 2.24
N ARG A 139 -2.73 8.93 2.88
CA ARG A 139 -3.97 8.45 2.26
C ARG A 139 -4.94 9.59 1.93
N LYS A 140 -5.09 10.57 2.83
CA LYS A 140 -5.92 11.76 2.57
C LYS A 140 -5.36 12.58 1.40
N ALA A 141 -4.06 12.82 1.37
CA ALA A 141 -3.38 13.54 0.30
C ALA A 141 -3.57 12.83 -1.06
N LEU A 142 -3.29 11.52 -1.13
CA LEU A 142 -3.47 10.75 -2.36
C LEU A 142 -4.92 10.72 -2.85
N ARG A 143 -5.90 10.61 -1.94
CA ARG A 143 -7.32 10.67 -2.29
C ARG A 143 -7.72 12.04 -2.83
N SER A 144 -7.21 13.13 -2.24
CA SER A 144 -7.46 14.48 -2.73
C SER A 144 -6.89 14.70 -4.13
N ILE A 145 -5.66 14.23 -4.37
CA ILE A 145 -5.00 14.29 -5.68
C ILE A 145 -5.80 13.52 -6.74
N ARG A 146 -6.29 12.32 -6.40
CA ARG A 146 -7.10 11.50 -7.31
C ARG A 146 -8.45 12.12 -7.65
N LYS A 147 -9.12 12.73 -6.67
CA LYS A 147 -10.37 13.48 -6.91
C LYS A 147 -10.19 14.65 -7.89
N LYS A 148 -8.99 15.22 -7.96
CA LYS A 148 -8.65 16.29 -8.91
C LYS A 148 -8.26 15.74 -10.31
N GLY A 149 -8.42 14.44 -10.56
CA GLY A 149 -8.12 13.82 -11.86
C GLY A 149 -6.65 13.41 -12.06
N TYR A 150 -5.82 13.48 -11.02
CA TYR A 150 -4.42 13.07 -11.10
C TYR A 150 -4.19 11.65 -10.57
N ASN A 151 -3.15 10.99 -11.04
CA ASN A 151 -2.78 9.61 -10.64
C ASN A 151 -3.94 8.63 -10.84
N LEU A 152 -4.65 8.77 -11.97
CA LEU A 152 -5.71 7.87 -12.38
C LEU A 152 -5.12 6.59 -12.98
N LYS A 153 -5.81 5.49 -12.76
CA LYS A 153 -5.57 4.21 -13.43
C LYS A 153 -6.67 3.95 -14.43
N HIS A 154 -6.26 3.60 -15.64
CA HIS A 154 -7.15 3.32 -16.76
C HIS A 154 -7.42 1.82 -16.80
N ILE A 155 -8.71 1.46 -16.73
CA ILE A 155 -9.17 0.08 -16.69
C ILE A 155 -9.97 -0.21 -17.96
N LEU A 156 -9.68 -1.36 -18.57
CA LEU A 156 -10.50 -1.95 -19.61
C LEU A 156 -11.32 -3.09 -18.99
N LEU A 157 -12.63 -3.11 -19.22
CA LEU A 157 -13.48 -4.21 -18.82
C LEU A 157 -13.60 -5.23 -19.94
N VAL A 158 -13.56 -6.49 -19.59
CA VAL A 158 -13.74 -7.62 -20.50
C VAL A 158 -14.99 -8.40 -20.09
N GLY A 159 -16.01 -8.33 -20.94
CA GLY A 159 -17.34 -8.88 -20.74
C GLY A 159 -18.34 -7.84 -20.22
N TYR A 160 -19.42 -7.63 -20.96
CA TYR A 160 -20.57 -6.82 -20.53
C TYR A 160 -21.56 -7.70 -19.78
N SER A 161 -21.57 -7.60 -18.50
CA SER A 161 -22.44 -8.34 -17.61
C SER A 161 -22.97 -7.45 -16.49
N ARG A 162 -23.89 -7.95 -15.69
CA ARG A 162 -24.34 -7.25 -14.48
C ARG A 162 -23.16 -6.91 -13.55
N ALA A 163 -22.14 -7.77 -13.50
CA ALA A 163 -20.92 -7.50 -12.74
C ALA A 163 -20.16 -6.30 -13.30
N ALA A 164 -20.13 -6.12 -14.64
CA ALA A 164 -19.53 -4.94 -15.26
C ALA A 164 -20.27 -3.66 -14.87
N GLU A 165 -21.60 -3.67 -14.90
CA GLU A 165 -22.43 -2.53 -14.51
C GLU A 165 -22.21 -2.16 -13.03
N GLU A 166 -22.25 -3.16 -12.14
CA GLU A 166 -21.98 -2.95 -10.71
C GLU A 166 -20.55 -2.44 -10.46
N TYR A 167 -19.57 -2.89 -11.25
CA TYR A 167 -18.18 -2.42 -11.16
C TYR A 167 -18.06 -0.96 -11.59
N ILE A 168 -18.69 -0.57 -12.73
CA ILE A 168 -18.73 0.81 -13.19
C ILE A 168 -19.40 1.71 -12.15
N ASP A 169 -20.53 1.29 -11.60
CA ASP A 169 -21.26 2.03 -10.58
C ASP A 169 -20.42 2.26 -9.33
N ARG A 170 -19.67 1.24 -8.93
CA ARG A 170 -18.77 1.33 -7.78
C ARG A 170 -17.62 2.31 -8.03
N ILE A 171 -17.05 2.34 -9.23
CA ILE A 171 -16.01 3.30 -9.61
C ILE A 171 -16.55 4.72 -9.65
N LEU A 172 -17.68 4.95 -10.31
CA LEU A 172 -18.30 6.27 -10.43
C LEU A 172 -18.72 6.83 -9.07
N SER A 173 -19.18 5.97 -8.16
CA SER A 173 -19.52 6.37 -6.78
C SER A 173 -18.30 6.66 -5.91
N ASN A 174 -17.10 6.27 -6.34
CA ASN A 174 -15.86 6.40 -5.56
C ASN A 174 -14.70 7.04 -6.34
N PRO A 175 -14.83 8.31 -6.78
CA PRO A 175 -13.80 8.98 -7.57
C PRO A 175 -12.44 9.08 -6.84
N GLN A 176 -12.43 8.99 -5.50
CA GLN A 176 -11.23 8.98 -4.68
C GLN A 176 -10.35 7.73 -4.86
N TRP A 177 -10.84 6.68 -5.49
CA TRP A 177 -10.03 5.50 -5.82
C TRP A 177 -9.11 5.78 -7.00
N GLY A 178 -9.49 6.74 -7.86
CA GLY A 178 -8.70 7.15 -9.01
C GLY A 178 -8.65 6.09 -10.10
N TYR A 179 -9.78 5.44 -10.36
CA TYR A 179 -9.98 4.55 -11.51
C TYR A 179 -10.85 5.22 -12.56
N VAL A 180 -10.52 4.97 -13.82
CA VAL A 180 -11.31 5.40 -14.98
C VAL A 180 -11.52 4.18 -15.87
N VAL A 181 -12.77 3.86 -16.17
CA VAL A 181 -13.09 2.80 -17.13
C VAL A 181 -13.03 3.39 -18.53
N CYS A 182 -12.08 2.92 -19.34
CA CYS A 182 -11.85 3.40 -20.72
C CYS A 182 -12.86 2.83 -21.71
N GLY A 183 -13.35 1.62 -21.45
CA GLY A 183 -14.32 0.95 -22.30
C GLY A 183 -14.57 -0.49 -21.86
N ILE A 184 -15.42 -1.14 -22.61
CA ILE A 184 -15.80 -2.54 -22.41
C ILE A 184 -15.54 -3.29 -23.72
N LEU A 185 -15.01 -4.50 -23.65
CA LEU A 185 -14.96 -5.45 -24.77
C LEU A 185 -15.96 -6.56 -24.51
N ASP A 186 -16.77 -6.90 -25.51
CA ASP A 186 -17.77 -7.97 -25.41
C ASP A 186 -18.00 -8.62 -26.77
N GLU A 187 -18.22 -9.94 -26.77
CA GLU A 187 -18.41 -10.69 -28.01
C GLU A 187 -19.84 -10.62 -28.56
N HIS A 188 -20.81 -10.42 -27.67
CA HIS A 188 -22.23 -10.51 -27.99
C HIS A 188 -22.91 -9.15 -28.11
N ILE A 189 -22.34 -8.12 -27.46
CA ILE A 189 -22.92 -6.77 -27.44
C ILE A 189 -22.33 -5.93 -28.58
N PRO A 190 -23.16 -5.31 -29.43
CA PRO A 190 -22.68 -4.51 -30.53
C PRO A 190 -21.85 -3.31 -30.06
N GLY A 191 -20.76 -3.04 -30.76
CA GLY A 191 -19.93 -1.86 -30.50
C GLY A 191 -20.75 -0.57 -30.58
N GLY A 192 -20.42 0.37 -29.68
CA GLY A 192 -21.16 1.63 -29.55
C GLY A 192 -22.23 1.65 -28.49
N THR A 193 -22.67 0.50 -27.95
CA THR A 193 -23.53 0.43 -26.77
C THR A 193 -22.86 1.13 -25.59
N THR A 194 -23.61 1.89 -24.81
CA THR A 194 -23.07 2.69 -23.70
C THR A 194 -23.79 2.43 -22.39
N TYR A 195 -23.03 2.31 -21.32
CA TYR A 195 -23.56 2.28 -19.96
C TYR A 195 -22.91 3.40 -19.12
N LYS A 196 -23.72 4.35 -18.67
CA LYS A 196 -23.29 5.52 -17.86
C LYS A 196 -22.04 6.24 -18.46
N GLY A 197 -22.00 6.37 -19.79
CA GLY A 197 -20.89 7.03 -20.50
C GLY A 197 -19.70 6.15 -20.85
N VAL A 198 -19.67 4.89 -20.41
CA VAL A 198 -18.68 3.89 -20.82
C VAL A 198 -19.18 3.15 -22.05
N LYS A 199 -18.38 3.15 -23.13
CA LYS A 199 -18.74 2.53 -24.40
C LYS A 199 -18.23 1.10 -24.53
N VAL A 200 -19.01 0.24 -25.18
CA VAL A 200 -18.51 -1.02 -25.73
C VAL A 200 -17.68 -0.69 -26.97
N LEU A 201 -16.38 -1.00 -26.91
CA LEU A 201 -15.41 -0.63 -27.94
C LEU A 201 -15.35 -1.65 -29.09
N GLY A 202 -15.75 -2.90 -28.82
CA GLY A 202 -15.73 -3.97 -29.81
C GLY A 202 -15.63 -5.34 -29.17
N THR A 203 -15.16 -6.32 -29.96
CA THR A 203 -15.01 -7.71 -29.55
C THR A 203 -13.70 -7.97 -28.83
N LEU A 204 -13.56 -9.15 -28.23
CA LEU A 204 -12.34 -9.57 -27.51
C LEU A 204 -11.11 -9.64 -28.44
N GLY A 205 -11.32 -9.94 -29.73
CA GLY A 205 -10.26 -9.93 -30.74
C GLY A 205 -9.60 -8.56 -30.94
N ASN A 206 -10.28 -7.47 -30.56
CA ASN A 206 -9.72 -6.11 -30.65
C ASN A 206 -8.78 -5.78 -29.48
N LEU A 207 -8.63 -6.68 -28.52
CA LEU A 207 -7.78 -6.46 -27.33
C LEU A 207 -6.32 -6.16 -27.71
N GLU A 208 -5.77 -6.87 -28.69
CA GLU A 208 -4.39 -6.68 -29.17
C GLU A 208 -4.14 -5.30 -29.78
N TYR A 209 -5.16 -4.71 -30.42
CA TYR A 209 -5.07 -3.39 -31.03
C TYR A 209 -5.29 -2.26 -30.02
N ILE A 210 -6.16 -2.49 -29.04
CA ILE A 210 -6.55 -1.47 -28.05
C ILE A 210 -5.48 -1.30 -26.96
N LEU A 211 -4.77 -2.37 -26.60
CA LEU A 211 -3.74 -2.34 -25.56
C LEU A 211 -2.58 -1.38 -25.85
N PRO A 212 -2.00 -1.35 -27.05
CA PRO A 212 -0.88 -0.42 -27.37
C PRO A 212 -1.32 1.03 -27.49
N GLU A 213 -2.51 1.29 -28.06
CA GLU A 213 -3.01 2.65 -28.32
C GLU A 213 -3.46 3.38 -27.05
N ASN A 214 -4.02 2.64 -26.12
CA ASN A 214 -4.48 3.18 -24.85
C ASN A 214 -3.49 2.80 -23.74
N LYS A 215 -2.99 3.78 -22.99
CA LYS A 215 -2.16 3.56 -21.81
C LYS A 215 -3.00 2.91 -20.70
N LEU A 216 -3.35 1.63 -20.87
CA LEU A 216 -4.12 0.85 -19.93
C LEU A 216 -3.23 0.40 -18.77
N ASP A 217 -3.74 0.54 -17.56
CA ASP A 217 -3.03 0.14 -16.34
C ASP A 217 -3.51 -1.23 -15.82
N GLU A 218 -4.79 -1.55 -16.04
CA GLU A 218 -5.42 -2.78 -15.52
C GLU A 218 -6.51 -3.28 -16.49
N ILE A 219 -6.68 -4.60 -16.54
CA ILE A 219 -7.83 -5.24 -17.19
C ILE A 219 -8.66 -5.90 -16.10
N ALA A 220 -9.95 -5.63 -16.06
CA ALA A 220 -10.88 -6.28 -15.17
C ALA A 220 -11.79 -7.22 -15.96
N ILE A 221 -11.78 -8.49 -15.60
CA ILE A 221 -12.57 -9.53 -16.26
C ILE A 221 -13.94 -9.60 -15.58
N THR A 222 -14.98 -9.31 -16.35
CA THR A 222 -16.36 -9.29 -15.90
C THR A 222 -17.24 -10.19 -16.78
N LEU A 223 -16.63 -11.22 -17.40
CA LEU A 223 -17.30 -12.21 -18.23
C LEU A 223 -18.40 -12.93 -17.45
N SER A 224 -19.48 -13.30 -18.17
CA SER A 224 -20.49 -14.20 -17.61
C SER A 224 -19.95 -15.63 -17.55
N LEU A 225 -20.55 -16.49 -16.72
CA LEU A 225 -20.17 -17.90 -16.64
C LEU A 225 -20.30 -18.64 -17.99
N LYS A 226 -21.13 -18.14 -18.89
CA LYS A 226 -21.32 -18.72 -20.23
C LYS A 226 -20.16 -18.45 -21.18
N ASP A 227 -19.42 -17.38 -20.93
CA ASP A 227 -18.33 -16.87 -21.76
C ASP A 227 -16.95 -17.21 -21.19
N TYR A 228 -16.90 -18.15 -20.24
CA TYR A 228 -15.68 -18.51 -19.53
C TYR A 228 -14.61 -19.13 -20.45
N ASP A 229 -15.02 -19.74 -21.57
CA ASP A 229 -14.12 -20.30 -22.58
C ASP A 229 -13.17 -19.24 -23.21
N TYR A 230 -13.62 -17.99 -23.23
CA TYR A 230 -12.77 -16.87 -23.73
C TYR A 230 -11.71 -16.43 -22.72
N LEU A 231 -11.79 -16.86 -21.46
CA LEU A 231 -10.88 -16.42 -20.39
C LEU A 231 -9.42 -16.72 -20.69
N GLU A 232 -9.13 -17.92 -21.22
CA GLU A 232 -7.75 -18.32 -21.53
C GLU A 232 -7.10 -17.40 -22.56
N GLY A 233 -7.84 -17.04 -23.61
CA GLY A 233 -7.36 -16.11 -24.65
C GLY A 233 -7.10 -14.71 -24.11
N VAL A 234 -8.03 -14.18 -23.30
CA VAL A 234 -7.87 -12.85 -22.67
C VAL A 234 -6.69 -12.84 -21.71
N VAL A 235 -6.50 -13.89 -20.93
CA VAL A 235 -5.39 -14.00 -19.99
C VAL A 235 -4.07 -14.09 -20.76
N ALA A 236 -3.97 -14.90 -21.82
CA ALA A 236 -2.75 -15.04 -22.62
C ALA A 236 -2.31 -13.70 -23.22
N VAL A 237 -3.22 -12.95 -23.85
CA VAL A 237 -2.94 -11.63 -24.44
C VAL A 237 -2.57 -10.62 -23.35
N SER A 238 -3.27 -10.65 -22.21
CA SER A 238 -2.97 -9.75 -21.08
C SER A 238 -1.58 -9.98 -20.50
N TYR A 239 -1.12 -11.23 -20.42
CA TYR A 239 0.23 -11.57 -19.94
C TYR A 239 1.35 -11.07 -20.87
N THR A 240 1.11 -11.03 -22.17
CA THR A 240 2.12 -10.59 -23.15
C THR A 240 2.27 -9.06 -23.19
N HIS A 241 1.22 -8.32 -22.91
CA HIS A 241 1.18 -6.86 -23.05
C HIS A 241 1.17 -6.07 -21.71
N LEU A 242 0.69 -6.69 -20.63
CA LEU A 242 0.70 -6.10 -19.30
C LEU A 242 1.59 -6.94 -18.40
N THR A 243 2.65 -6.36 -17.84
CA THR A 243 3.39 -6.96 -16.72
C THR A 243 2.46 -6.99 -15.52
N LEU A 244 1.74 -8.09 -15.34
CA LEU A 244 0.83 -8.27 -14.22
C LEU A 244 1.63 -8.34 -12.91
N PRO A 245 1.33 -7.50 -11.90
CA PRO A 245 1.65 -7.85 -10.54
C PRO A 245 0.75 -9.04 -10.18
N THR A 246 1.34 -10.23 -10.09
CA THR A 246 0.67 -11.45 -9.65
C THR A 246 0.19 -11.28 -8.22
N ASN A 247 -1.02 -10.78 -8.03
CA ASN A 247 -1.79 -10.99 -6.82
C ASN A 247 -2.85 -12.05 -7.10
N ARG A 248 -2.46 -13.31 -6.88
CA ARG A 248 -3.43 -14.36 -6.59
C ARG A 248 -4.01 -14.06 -5.21
N GLU A 249 -5.21 -13.49 -5.17
CA GLU A 249 -6.11 -13.62 -4.03
C GLU A 249 -7.27 -14.51 -4.49
N VAL A 250 -7.22 -15.75 -4.06
CA VAL A 250 -8.36 -16.68 -4.00
C VAL A 250 -9.17 -16.31 -2.77
#